data_5b2542637f2ed6ce4f9c9c6a6d7ed173
#
_entry.id   5b2542637f2ed6ce4f9c9c6a6d7ed173
#
_cell.length_a   1.000
_cell.length_b   1.000
_cell.length_c   1.000
_cell.angle_alpha   90.00
_cell.angle_beta   90.00
_cell.angle_gamma   90.00
#
_symmetry.space_group_name_H-M   'P 1'
#
loop_
_entity.id
_entity.type
_entity.pdbx_description
1 polymer ?
#
loop_
_entity_poly.entity_id
_entity_poly.type
_entity_poly.pdbx_seq_one_letter_code
_entity_poly.pdbx_strand_id
1 'polypeptide(L)'
;YDFTHFSFSGRQTVTITVNEEITNYTITPLSLGLKATVDGNKLSFDIEGSRYLIVKINNLKELAIAGDNPETDVPDSEGEGIYNILSKPYKADKKGKKTSTIAIQTAIDDACRNGGGIVYVPAGLYYCGNLILRSNVHIYMEGGAVIRGTGNPKDYITHYRKESLQMDGTWFIYTDENTSNIKIYG
;
A
#
# COMPACT_ATOMS: atom_id res chain seq x y z
N TYR A 1 -3.82 0.58 -14.89
CA TYR A 1 -2.58 1.34 -14.68
C TYR A 1 -1.53 0.46 -14.05
N ASP A 2 -0.26 0.83 -14.25
CA ASP A 2 0.88 0.24 -13.56
C ASP A 2 1.33 1.22 -12.46
N PHE A 3 2.07 0.75 -11.46
CA PHE A 3 2.54 1.62 -10.39
C PHE A 3 3.94 1.24 -9.92
N THR A 4 4.66 2.20 -9.36
CA THR A 4 5.91 2.02 -8.64
C THR A 4 5.95 2.93 -7.42
N HIS A 5 6.59 2.45 -6.36
CA HIS A 5 6.85 3.20 -5.15
C HIS A 5 8.33 3.07 -4.79
N PHE A 6 8.95 4.18 -4.37
CA PHE A 6 10.32 4.21 -3.89
C PHE A 6 10.56 5.39 -2.96
N SER A 7 11.54 5.27 -2.09
CA SER A 7 11.98 6.35 -1.20
C SER A 7 13.31 6.91 -1.68
N PHE A 8 13.47 8.24 -1.56
CA PHE A 8 14.69 8.93 -1.97
C PHE A 8 14.92 10.21 -1.17
N SER A 9 16.15 10.72 -1.21
CA SER A 9 16.51 12.01 -0.65
C SER A 9 17.14 12.92 -1.69
N GLY A 10 16.92 14.23 -1.55
CA GLY A 10 17.46 15.23 -2.46
C GLY A 10 16.82 15.16 -3.86
N ARG A 11 17.57 15.62 -4.87
CA ARG A 11 17.15 15.59 -6.27
C ARG A 11 17.54 14.25 -6.91
N GLN A 12 16.58 13.63 -7.60
CA GLN A 12 16.79 12.36 -8.31
C GLN A 12 16.25 12.44 -9.74
N THR A 13 16.90 11.74 -10.64
CA THR A 13 16.43 11.56 -12.01
C THR A 13 15.64 10.26 -12.14
N VAL A 14 14.40 10.36 -12.51
CA VAL A 14 13.55 9.21 -12.87
C VAL A 14 13.69 8.95 -14.36
N THR A 15 14.02 7.70 -14.72
CA THR A 15 14.05 7.27 -16.12
C THR A 15 13.06 6.12 -16.34
N ILE A 16 12.13 6.32 -17.25
CA ILE A 16 11.14 5.32 -17.67
C ILE A 16 11.56 4.80 -19.04
N THR A 17 11.71 3.48 -19.17
CA THR A 17 12.00 2.83 -20.45
C THR A 17 10.78 2.04 -20.90
N VAL A 18 10.34 2.26 -22.12
CA VAL A 18 9.22 1.54 -22.74
C VAL A 18 9.69 0.70 -23.93
N ASN A 19 8.83 -0.17 -24.46
CA ASN A 19 9.20 -1.08 -25.55
C ASN A 19 9.01 -0.49 -26.97
N GLU A 20 8.68 0.80 -27.04
CA GLU A 20 8.43 1.51 -28.30
C GLU A 20 9.03 2.92 -28.27
N GLU A 21 9.20 3.57 -29.41
CA GLU A 21 9.65 4.94 -29.50
C GLU A 21 8.61 5.89 -28.87
N ILE A 22 9.09 6.86 -28.08
CA ILE A 22 8.24 7.82 -27.39
C ILE A 22 7.97 8.99 -28.33
N THR A 23 6.72 9.15 -28.74
CA THR A 23 6.26 10.25 -29.59
C THR A 23 5.53 11.35 -28.83
N ASN A 24 4.90 10.99 -27.70
CA ASN A 24 4.26 11.95 -26.81
C ASN A 24 4.27 11.45 -25.37
N TYR A 25 4.19 12.37 -24.44
CA TYR A 25 4.08 12.05 -23.01
C TYR A 25 3.33 13.16 -22.26
N THR A 26 2.80 12.81 -21.11
CA THR A 26 2.23 13.74 -20.13
C THR A 26 2.63 13.31 -18.74
N ILE A 27 3.07 14.27 -17.91
CA ILE A 27 3.36 14.07 -16.49
C ILE A 27 2.39 14.93 -15.70
N THR A 28 1.57 14.31 -14.87
CA THR A 28 0.61 15.02 -14.01
C THR A 28 0.97 14.86 -12.53
N PRO A 29 0.66 15.86 -11.68
CA PRO A 29 -0.10 17.08 -11.99
C PRO A 29 0.71 18.09 -12.82
N LEU A 30 0.07 18.67 -13.83
CA LEU A 30 0.70 19.65 -14.73
C LEU A 30 1.20 20.90 -14.01
N SER A 31 0.63 21.23 -12.85
CA SER A 31 1.03 22.37 -12.01
C SER A 31 2.47 22.29 -11.51
N LEU A 32 3.08 21.10 -11.51
CA LEU A 32 4.49 20.93 -11.13
C LEU A 32 5.46 21.40 -12.21
N GLY A 33 5.00 21.59 -13.44
CA GLY A 33 5.83 22.09 -14.55
C GLY A 33 7.05 21.22 -14.85
N LEU A 34 7.00 19.92 -14.56
CA LEU A 34 8.11 19.00 -14.79
C LEU A 34 8.43 18.91 -16.27
N LYS A 35 9.70 19.16 -16.60
CA LYS A 35 10.22 18.99 -17.95
C LYS A 35 10.96 17.67 -18.06
N ALA A 36 10.67 16.92 -19.10
CA ALA A 36 11.34 15.66 -19.37
C ALA A 36 12.11 15.71 -20.68
N THR A 37 13.13 14.87 -20.77
CA THR A 37 13.91 14.61 -21.98
C THR A 37 13.51 13.25 -22.54
N VAL A 38 13.30 13.18 -23.85
CA VAL A 38 13.03 11.94 -24.57
C VAL A 38 14.28 11.57 -25.37
N ASP A 39 14.73 10.32 -25.21
CA ASP A 39 15.81 9.72 -25.99
C ASP A 39 15.35 8.33 -26.46
N GLY A 40 14.84 8.28 -27.70
CA GLY A 40 14.24 7.07 -28.27
C GLY A 40 13.09 6.54 -27.43
N ASN A 41 13.31 5.45 -26.73
CA ASN A 41 12.31 4.80 -25.86
C ASN A 41 12.48 5.11 -24.38
N LYS A 42 13.24 6.15 -24.03
CA LYS A 42 13.49 6.57 -22.65
C LYS A 42 12.94 7.97 -22.40
N LEU A 43 12.19 8.12 -21.30
CA LEU A 43 11.71 9.40 -20.77
C LEU A 43 12.43 9.65 -19.44
N SER A 44 13.13 10.77 -19.33
CA SER A 44 13.87 11.13 -18.11
C SER A 44 13.48 12.51 -17.61
N PHE A 45 13.23 12.63 -16.32
CA PHE A 45 12.92 13.89 -15.64
C PHE A 45 13.40 13.88 -14.19
N ASP A 46 13.63 15.06 -13.65
CA ASP A 46 14.09 15.20 -12.27
C ASP A 46 12.93 15.45 -11.31
N ILE A 47 13.05 14.89 -10.13
CA ILE A 47 12.14 15.10 -9.00
C ILE A 47 12.93 15.50 -7.76
N GLU A 48 12.28 16.25 -6.87
CA GLU A 48 12.84 16.65 -5.58
C GLU A 48 11.74 16.68 -4.53
N GLY A 49 12.02 16.09 -3.36
CA GLY A 49 11.01 15.87 -2.30
C GLY A 49 9.93 14.89 -2.73
N SER A 50 9.00 14.57 -1.83
CA SER A 50 7.91 13.62 -2.11
C SER A 50 7.10 14.05 -3.33
N ARG A 51 6.85 13.11 -4.26
CA ARG A 51 6.11 13.35 -5.50
C ARG A 51 5.21 12.16 -5.82
N TYR A 52 3.95 12.48 -6.11
CA TYR A 52 2.97 11.54 -6.61
C TYR A 52 2.58 11.94 -8.01
N LEU A 53 2.96 11.14 -8.99
CA LEU A 53 2.86 11.48 -10.40
C LEU A 53 2.08 10.40 -11.15
N ILE A 54 1.39 10.81 -12.20
CA ILE A 54 0.87 9.90 -13.22
C ILE A 54 1.57 10.25 -14.53
N VAL A 55 2.25 9.27 -15.11
CA VAL A 55 2.94 9.42 -16.39
C VAL A 55 2.19 8.63 -17.45
N LYS A 56 1.79 9.32 -18.51
CA LYS A 56 1.22 8.75 -19.70
C LYS A 56 2.24 8.85 -20.83
N ILE A 57 2.54 7.75 -21.49
CA ILE A 57 3.44 7.70 -22.65
C ILE A 57 2.67 7.06 -23.79
N ASN A 58 2.61 7.74 -24.94
CA ASN A 58 1.87 7.30 -26.12
C ASN A 58 0.46 6.80 -25.75
N ASN A 59 0.08 5.61 -26.23
CA ASN A 59 -1.18 4.94 -25.90
C ASN A 59 -1.01 3.84 -24.84
N LEU A 60 0.17 3.75 -24.18
CA LEU A 60 0.43 2.77 -23.14
C LEU A 60 -0.44 3.02 -21.90
N LYS A 61 -0.50 2.06 -21.00
CA LYS A 61 -1.13 2.23 -19.69
C LYS A 61 -0.45 3.36 -18.92
N GLU A 62 -1.22 4.04 -18.10
CA GLU A 62 -0.68 5.03 -17.17
C GLU A 62 0.18 4.37 -16.11
N LEU A 63 1.32 5.00 -15.81
CA LEU A 63 2.19 4.63 -14.71
C LEU A 63 2.01 5.62 -13.56
N ALA A 64 1.54 5.13 -12.42
CA ALA A 64 1.52 5.88 -11.17
C ALA A 64 2.88 5.74 -10.47
N ILE A 65 3.49 6.87 -10.13
CA ILE A 65 4.77 6.94 -9.41
C ILE A 65 4.52 7.58 -8.06
N ALA A 66 4.83 6.86 -6.99
CA ALA A 66 4.86 7.38 -5.63
C ALA A 66 6.31 7.45 -5.16
N GLY A 67 6.85 8.66 -5.13
CA GLY A 67 8.19 8.92 -4.60
C GLY A 67 8.09 9.62 -3.26
N ASP A 68 8.61 9.02 -2.21
CA ASP A 68 8.55 9.52 -0.85
C ASP A 68 9.94 9.84 -0.27
N ASN A 69 9.96 10.66 0.77
CA ASN A 69 11.18 10.82 1.56
C ASN A 69 11.48 9.50 2.29
N PRO A 70 12.76 9.23 2.63
CA PRO A 70 13.10 8.09 3.48
C PRO A 70 12.30 8.11 4.78
N GLU A 71 11.85 6.96 5.21
CA GLU A 71 11.15 6.80 6.47
C GLU A 71 12.05 7.17 7.65
N THR A 72 11.48 7.82 8.65
CA THR A 72 12.19 8.21 9.90
C THR A 72 11.72 7.42 11.10
N ASP A 73 10.51 6.84 11.02
CA ASP A 73 9.84 6.17 12.14
C ASP A 73 9.70 4.66 11.88
N VAL A 74 10.77 4.03 11.38
CA VAL A 74 10.78 2.57 11.14
C VAL A 74 10.84 1.85 12.48
N PRO A 75 9.81 1.09 12.87
CA PRO A 75 9.85 0.32 14.10
C PRO A 75 10.76 -0.90 13.95
N ASP A 76 11.30 -1.38 15.06
CA ASP A 76 11.93 -2.70 15.09
C ASP A 76 10.89 -3.77 14.72
N SER A 77 11.35 -4.84 14.06
CA SER A 77 10.47 -5.95 13.66
C SER A 77 10.06 -6.86 14.81
N GLU A 78 10.68 -6.70 15.99
CA GLU A 78 10.44 -7.46 17.22
C GLU A 78 10.61 -6.54 18.42
N GLY A 79 9.97 -6.87 19.52
CA GLY A 79 10.08 -6.11 20.77
C GLY A 79 8.76 -5.94 21.49
N GLU A 80 8.81 -5.25 22.61
CA GLU A 80 7.61 -4.92 23.38
C GLU A 80 6.68 -4.00 22.56
N GLY A 81 5.40 -4.33 22.54
CA GLY A 81 4.41 -3.60 21.76
C GLY A 81 4.45 -3.83 20.25
N ILE A 82 5.31 -4.74 19.76
CA ILE A 82 5.39 -5.10 18.34
C ILE A 82 4.75 -6.48 18.10
N TYR A 83 3.82 -6.54 17.17
CA TYR A 83 3.05 -7.73 16.81
C TYR A 83 3.38 -8.11 15.37
N ASN A 84 4.52 -8.80 15.17
CA ASN A 84 4.96 -9.22 13.85
C ASN A 84 4.10 -10.37 13.34
N ILE A 85 3.39 -10.16 12.22
CA ILE A 85 2.45 -11.15 11.69
C ILE A 85 3.08 -12.46 11.21
N LEU A 86 4.40 -12.50 10.98
CA LEU A 86 5.10 -13.74 10.63
C LEU A 86 5.51 -14.55 11.86
N SER A 87 5.63 -13.92 13.01
CA SER A 87 6.03 -14.56 14.25
C SER A 87 4.90 -15.39 14.86
N LYS A 88 5.22 -16.26 15.82
CA LYS A 88 4.20 -16.95 16.61
C LYS A 88 3.46 -15.94 17.51
N PRO A 89 2.15 -16.07 17.70
CA PRO A 89 1.30 -17.19 17.25
C PRO A 89 0.74 -17.03 15.82
N TYR A 90 0.90 -15.88 15.17
CA TYR A 90 0.16 -15.45 13.97
C TYR A 90 0.50 -16.25 12.71
N LYS A 91 1.79 -16.36 12.34
CA LYS A 91 2.28 -17.15 11.20
C LYS A 91 1.56 -16.88 9.88
N ALA A 92 1.39 -15.60 9.53
CA ALA A 92 0.82 -15.20 8.26
C ALA A 92 1.58 -15.79 7.05
N ASP A 93 0.90 -16.04 5.95
CA ASP A 93 1.51 -16.53 4.72
C ASP A 93 1.96 -15.37 3.83
N LYS A 94 3.25 -15.06 3.85
CA LYS A 94 3.85 -13.98 3.05
C LYS A 94 4.01 -14.28 1.55
N LYS A 95 3.65 -15.49 1.12
CA LYS A 95 3.77 -15.92 -0.29
C LYS A 95 2.45 -15.81 -1.05
N GLY A 96 1.37 -15.40 -0.40
CA GLY A 96 0.07 -15.29 -1.01
C GLY A 96 -0.55 -16.62 -1.46
N LYS A 97 -0.18 -17.74 -0.83
CA LYS A 97 -0.76 -19.05 -1.13
C LYS A 97 -1.99 -19.39 -0.31
N LYS A 98 -2.07 -18.80 0.90
CA LYS A 98 -3.18 -18.96 1.85
C LYS A 98 -3.64 -17.60 2.32
N THR A 99 -4.89 -17.52 2.80
CA THR A 99 -5.37 -16.27 3.38
C THR A 99 -4.66 -16.00 4.71
N SER A 100 -4.33 -14.74 4.94
CA SER A 100 -3.69 -14.23 6.17
C SER A 100 -4.66 -13.42 7.04
N THR A 101 -5.95 -13.40 6.71
CA THR A 101 -6.97 -12.61 7.42
C THR A 101 -6.93 -12.86 8.92
N ILE A 102 -7.01 -14.13 9.34
CA ILE A 102 -7.04 -14.51 10.76
C ILE A 102 -5.72 -14.10 11.44
N ALA A 103 -4.59 -14.33 10.80
CA ALA A 103 -3.28 -14.02 11.37
C ALA A 103 -3.12 -12.52 11.63
N ILE A 104 -3.47 -11.68 10.63
CA ILE A 104 -3.37 -10.23 10.75
C ILE A 104 -4.41 -9.69 11.74
N GLN A 105 -5.66 -10.17 11.67
CA GLN A 105 -6.70 -9.74 12.60
C GLN A 105 -6.37 -10.11 14.05
N THR A 106 -5.84 -11.31 14.29
CA THR A 106 -5.41 -11.72 15.63
C THR A 106 -4.32 -10.81 16.17
N ALA A 107 -3.35 -10.41 15.34
CA ALA A 107 -2.31 -9.47 15.74
C ALA A 107 -2.89 -8.09 16.11
N ILE A 108 -3.86 -7.59 15.34
CA ILE A 108 -4.58 -6.34 15.63
C ILE A 108 -5.35 -6.44 16.95
N ASP A 109 -6.07 -7.54 17.16
CA ASP A 109 -6.88 -7.74 18.36
C ASP A 109 -5.99 -7.95 19.62
N ASP A 110 -4.84 -8.62 19.49
CA ASP A 110 -3.87 -8.78 20.56
C ASP A 110 -3.23 -7.44 20.95
N ALA A 111 -2.80 -6.67 19.96
CA ALA A 111 -2.28 -5.33 20.20
C ALA A 111 -3.30 -4.47 20.97
N CYS A 112 -4.56 -4.46 20.53
CA CYS A 112 -5.63 -3.71 21.19
C CYS A 112 -5.85 -4.18 22.65
N ARG A 113 -5.91 -5.49 22.89
CA ARG A 113 -6.10 -6.06 24.23
C ARG A 113 -4.96 -5.70 25.20
N ASN A 114 -3.75 -5.52 24.68
CA ASN A 114 -2.58 -5.15 25.46
C ASN A 114 -2.38 -3.62 25.58
N GLY A 115 -3.41 -2.83 25.22
CA GLY A 115 -3.38 -1.38 25.41
C GLY A 115 -2.91 -0.60 24.17
N GLY A 116 -2.60 -1.27 23.08
CA GLY A 116 -2.13 -0.69 21.82
C GLY A 116 -0.81 -1.30 21.37
N GLY A 117 -0.31 -0.81 20.24
CA GLY A 117 0.97 -1.25 19.71
C GLY A 117 1.04 -1.21 18.18
N ILE A 118 2.10 -1.78 17.64
CA ILE A 118 2.37 -1.80 16.21
C ILE A 118 2.22 -3.23 15.67
N VAL A 119 1.29 -3.42 14.75
CA VAL A 119 1.21 -4.63 13.93
C VAL A 119 2.21 -4.47 12.79
N TYR A 120 3.30 -5.20 12.87
CA TYR A 120 4.38 -5.17 11.87
C TYR A 120 4.08 -6.14 10.74
N VAL A 121 4.00 -5.61 9.52
CA VAL A 121 3.74 -6.39 8.30
C VAL A 121 5.02 -6.43 7.47
N PRO A 122 5.84 -7.49 7.55
CA PRO A 122 7.06 -7.64 6.76
C PRO A 122 6.80 -7.68 5.25
N ALA A 123 7.85 -7.43 4.45
CA ALA A 123 7.79 -7.56 3.00
C ALA A 123 7.21 -8.91 2.55
N GLY A 124 6.23 -8.87 1.66
CA GLY A 124 5.52 -10.06 1.17
C GLY A 124 4.13 -9.76 0.63
N LEU A 125 3.48 -10.78 0.08
CA LEU A 125 2.11 -10.70 -0.42
C LEU A 125 1.16 -11.45 0.52
N TYR A 126 0.18 -10.72 1.08
CA TYR A 126 -0.78 -11.24 2.05
C TYR A 126 -2.20 -11.12 1.49
N TYR A 127 -2.84 -12.23 1.17
CA TYR A 127 -4.25 -12.24 0.79
C TYR A 127 -5.14 -12.18 2.02
N CYS A 128 -6.06 -11.23 2.03
CA CYS A 128 -6.97 -11.01 3.16
C CYS A 128 -8.43 -10.82 2.69
N GLY A 129 -9.36 -11.21 3.54
CA GLY A 129 -10.72 -10.71 3.57
C GLY A 129 -10.80 -9.39 4.33
N ASN A 130 -11.89 -9.18 5.09
CA ASN A 130 -12.05 -7.97 5.89
C ASN A 130 -11.02 -7.90 7.03
N LEU A 131 -10.52 -6.69 7.29
CA LEU A 131 -9.71 -6.36 8.46
C LEU A 131 -10.38 -5.23 9.24
N ILE A 132 -10.54 -5.44 10.54
CA ILE A 132 -11.14 -4.46 11.45
C ILE A 132 -10.01 -3.81 12.26
N LEU A 133 -9.82 -2.53 12.09
CA LEU A 133 -8.83 -1.78 12.85
C LEU A 133 -9.36 -1.46 14.27
N ARG A 134 -8.47 -1.45 15.24
CA ARG A 134 -8.80 -1.21 16.66
C ARG A 134 -8.12 0.03 17.18
N SER A 135 -8.70 0.64 18.22
CA SER A 135 -8.10 1.81 18.87
C SER A 135 -6.69 1.55 19.37
N ASN A 136 -5.81 2.54 19.23
CA ASN A 136 -4.42 2.53 19.65
C ASN A 136 -3.54 1.49 18.94
N VAL A 137 -4.00 0.94 17.82
CA VAL A 137 -3.22 -0.02 17.02
C VAL A 137 -2.77 0.65 15.74
N HIS A 138 -1.47 0.63 15.50
CA HIS A 138 -0.86 1.11 14.28
C HIS A 138 -0.43 -0.07 13.42
N ILE A 139 -0.63 0.03 12.11
CA ILE A 139 -0.12 -0.97 11.16
C ILE A 139 1.07 -0.36 10.44
N TYR A 140 2.24 -0.95 10.63
CA TYR A 140 3.43 -0.63 9.86
C TYR A 140 3.61 -1.65 8.75
N MET A 141 3.75 -1.16 7.51
CA MET A 141 3.98 -1.97 6.33
C MET A 141 5.41 -1.77 5.84
N GLU A 142 6.26 -2.77 6.04
CA GLU A 142 7.63 -2.75 5.54
C GLU A 142 7.66 -2.57 4.01
N GLY A 143 8.68 -1.89 3.50
CA GLY A 143 8.84 -1.71 2.06
C GLY A 143 8.73 -3.03 1.30
N GLY A 144 7.79 -3.12 0.34
CA GLY A 144 7.46 -4.35 -0.37
C GLY A 144 6.38 -5.23 0.28
N ALA A 145 5.77 -4.80 1.39
CA ALA A 145 4.59 -5.44 1.95
C ALA A 145 3.34 -5.08 1.14
N VAL A 146 2.53 -6.07 0.80
CA VAL A 146 1.27 -5.90 0.06
C VAL A 146 0.16 -6.68 0.74
N ILE A 147 -0.84 -5.98 1.26
CA ILE A 147 -2.10 -6.59 1.71
C ILE A 147 -3.10 -6.50 0.55
N ARG A 148 -3.57 -7.64 0.08
CA ARG A 148 -4.43 -7.74 -1.10
C ARG A 148 -5.70 -8.51 -0.79
N GLY A 149 -6.84 -8.00 -1.27
CA GLY A 149 -8.11 -8.72 -1.20
C GLY A 149 -8.06 -10.05 -1.95
N THR A 150 -8.69 -11.09 -1.40
CA THR A 150 -8.70 -12.44 -2.00
C THR A 150 -9.48 -12.50 -3.32
N GLY A 151 -10.42 -11.57 -3.53
CA GLY A 151 -11.34 -11.61 -4.67
C GLY A 151 -12.44 -12.70 -4.55
N ASN A 152 -12.43 -13.50 -3.51
CA ASN A 152 -13.47 -14.50 -3.25
C ASN A 152 -14.53 -13.90 -2.32
N PRO A 153 -15.80 -13.73 -2.75
CA PRO A 153 -16.84 -13.12 -1.92
C PRO A 153 -17.08 -13.82 -0.57
N LYS A 154 -16.77 -15.10 -0.47
CA LYS A 154 -16.93 -15.89 0.78
C LYS A 154 -15.97 -15.47 1.90
N ASP A 155 -14.90 -14.74 1.56
CA ASP A 155 -13.91 -14.26 2.53
C ASP A 155 -14.29 -12.90 3.12
N TYR A 156 -15.47 -12.37 2.74
CA TYR A 156 -15.96 -11.06 3.16
C TYR A 156 -17.34 -11.14 3.77
N ILE A 157 -17.61 -10.24 4.71
CA ILE A 157 -18.96 -10.00 5.22
C ILE A 157 -19.64 -8.90 4.38
N THR A 158 -20.94 -8.99 4.21
CA THR A 158 -21.72 -7.92 3.59
C THR A 158 -21.95 -6.81 4.61
N HIS A 159 -21.51 -5.60 4.28
CA HIS A 159 -21.73 -4.42 5.12
C HIS A 159 -22.91 -3.58 4.67
N TYR A 160 -23.20 -3.57 3.39
CA TYR A 160 -24.29 -2.80 2.82
C TYR A 160 -24.78 -3.43 1.51
N ARG A 161 -26.00 -3.05 1.11
CA ARG A 161 -26.55 -3.39 -0.18
C ARG A 161 -26.77 -2.14 -1.01
N LYS A 162 -26.27 -2.12 -2.25
CA LYS A 162 -26.53 -1.06 -3.21
C LYS A 162 -27.74 -1.41 -4.06
N GLU A 163 -28.90 -0.93 -3.64
CA GLU A 163 -30.19 -1.26 -4.27
C GLU A 163 -30.25 -0.95 -5.77
N SER A 164 -29.66 0.19 -6.19
CA SER A 164 -29.62 0.58 -7.60
C SER A 164 -28.91 -0.41 -8.52
N LEU A 165 -27.99 -1.23 -7.98
CA LEU A 165 -27.26 -2.24 -8.71
C LEU A 165 -27.60 -3.67 -8.30
N GLN A 166 -28.47 -3.85 -7.29
CA GLN A 166 -28.80 -5.14 -6.68
C GLN A 166 -27.52 -5.92 -6.26
N MET A 167 -26.50 -5.20 -5.76
CA MET A 167 -25.22 -5.77 -5.38
C MET A 167 -24.93 -5.55 -3.90
N ASP A 168 -24.43 -6.60 -3.26
CA ASP A 168 -23.89 -6.51 -1.92
C ASP A 168 -22.49 -5.89 -1.96
N GLY A 169 -22.18 -5.08 -0.94
CA GLY A 169 -20.90 -4.41 -0.82
C GLY A 169 -20.23 -4.67 0.53
N THR A 170 -18.93 -4.55 0.54
CA THR A 170 -18.11 -4.73 1.72
C THR A 170 -17.03 -3.67 1.81
N TRP A 171 -16.57 -3.35 3.01
CA TRP A 171 -15.38 -2.56 3.25
C TRP A 171 -14.20 -3.50 3.52
N PHE A 172 -13.12 -3.32 2.80
CA PHE A 172 -11.94 -4.19 2.93
C PHE A 172 -11.26 -3.99 4.28
N ILE A 173 -10.92 -2.73 4.59
CA ILE A 173 -10.33 -2.32 5.87
C ILE A 173 -11.26 -1.28 6.47
N TYR A 174 -11.67 -1.45 7.70
CA TYR A 174 -12.63 -0.57 8.35
C TYR A 174 -12.46 -0.54 9.87
N THR A 175 -13.19 0.34 10.52
CA THR A 175 -13.22 0.52 11.96
C THR A 175 -14.63 0.34 12.48
N ASP A 176 -14.77 -0.05 13.74
CA ASP A 176 -16.03 0.09 14.47
C ASP A 176 -16.21 1.55 14.91
N GLU A 177 -17.43 1.89 15.35
CA GLU A 177 -17.73 3.19 15.95
C GLU A 177 -16.83 3.46 17.15
N ASN A 178 -16.48 4.73 17.36
CA ASN A 178 -15.61 5.20 18.45
C ASN A 178 -14.17 4.65 18.43
N THR A 179 -13.72 4.07 17.33
CA THR A 179 -12.33 3.68 17.15
C THR A 179 -11.45 4.93 16.91
N SER A 180 -10.34 5.05 17.61
CA SER A 180 -9.45 6.21 17.56
C SER A 180 -7.97 5.84 17.63
N ASN A 181 -7.10 6.81 17.31
CA ASN A 181 -5.65 6.66 17.37
C ASN A 181 -5.15 5.48 16.54
N ILE A 182 -5.48 5.50 15.24
CA ILE A 182 -5.07 4.50 14.25
C ILE A 182 -4.13 5.15 13.25
N LYS A 183 -3.10 4.43 12.85
CA LYS A 183 -2.18 4.80 11.78
C LYS A 183 -1.92 3.59 10.91
N ILE A 184 -1.90 3.77 9.59
CA ILE A 184 -1.33 2.82 8.62
C ILE A 184 -0.21 3.57 7.92
N TYR A 185 1.00 3.03 7.96
CA TYR A 185 2.19 3.71 7.47
C TYR A 185 3.29 2.71 7.08
N GLY A 186 4.36 3.21 6.44
CA GLY A 186 5.48 2.45 5.94
C GLY A 186 5.78 2.70 4.49
#